data_5fca75f6030821dbf1d3f0e04915f2ae
#
_entry.id   5fca75f6030821dbf1d3f0e04915f2ae
#
_cell.length_a   1.000
_cell.length_b   1.000
_cell.length_c   1.000
_cell.angle_alpha   90.00
_cell.angle_beta   90.00
_cell.angle_gamma   90.00
#
_symmetry.space_group_name_H-M   'P 1'
#
loop_
_entity.id
_entity.type
_entity.pdbx_description
1 polymer ?
#
loop_
_entity_poly.entity_id
_entity_poly.type
_entity_poly.pdbx_seq_one_letter_code
_entity_poly.pdbx_strand_id
1 'polypeptide(L)'
;MDLSGAERVMLEWVEKLTLTPSSCGQADVDGMRSAGWTDRDVLDIAQVCAYFNMRVRIVDGLGLEVDEWQIVRAKAGAENAAKLASERGVKMPSDLWNVR
;
A
#
# COMPACT_ATOMS: atom_id res chain seq x y z
N MET A 1 -1.75 -2.02 -18.62
CA MET A 1 -0.56 -1.42 -17.99
C MET A 1 0.65 -2.29 -18.25
N ASP A 2 1.68 -1.69 -18.81
CA ASP A 2 2.91 -2.41 -19.11
C ASP A 2 3.86 -2.31 -17.92
N LEU A 3 4.09 -3.44 -17.27
CA LEU A 3 5.01 -3.53 -16.13
C LEU A 3 6.38 -3.97 -16.62
N SER A 4 7.43 -3.40 -16.05
CA SER A 4 8.78 -3.88 -16.29
C SER A 4 8.94 -5.28 -15.70
N GLY A 5 9.98 -6.02 -16.10
CA GLY A 5 10.29 -7.31 -15.51
C GLY A 5 10.51 -7.22 -14.01
N ALA A 6 11.21 -6.18 -13.57
CA ALA A 6 11.48 -5.95 -12.16
C ALA A 6 10.19 -5.69 -11.36
N GLU A 7 9.30 -4.88 -11.90
CA GLU A 7 8.03 -4.60 -11.25
C GLU A 7 7.16 -5.85 -11.14
N ARG A 8 7.16 -6.68 -12.17
CA ARG A 8 6.41 -7.93 -12.18
C ARG A 8 6.91 -8.89 -11.10
N VAL A 9 8.21 -9.04 -10.98
CA VAL A 9 8.82 -9.91 -9.95
C VAL A 9 8.46 -9.38 -8.56
N MET A 10 8.53 -8.07 -8.37
CA MET A 10 8.14 -7.43 -7.11
C MET A 10 6.69 -7.73 -6.74
N LEU A 11 5.77 -7.55 -7.68
CA LEU A 11 4.34 -7.75 -7.42
C LEU A 11 4.02 -9.23 -7.14
N GLU A 12 4.68 -10.15 -7.83
CA GLU A 12 4.52 -11.58 -7.55
C GLU A 12 4.97 -11.93 -6.14
N TRP A 13 6.08 -11.35 -5.70
CA TRP A 13 6.58 -11.56 -4.34
C TRP A 13 5.65 -10.95 -3.29
N VAL A 14 5.16 -9.74 -3.53
CA VAL A 14 4.22 -9.05 -2.62
C VAL A 14 2.93 -9.86 -2.48
N GLU A 15 2.42 -10.42 -3.57
CA GLU A 15 1.25 -11.29 -3.53
C GLU A 15 1.52 -12.52 -2.68
N LYS A 16 2.64 -13.18 -2.89
CA LYS A 16 3.05 -14.34 -2.12
C LYS A 16 3.22 -14.02 -0.63
N LEU A 17 3.87 -12.89 -0.33
CA LEU A 17 4.08 -12.42 1.04
C LEU A 17 2.75 -12.12 1.74
N THR A 18 1.77 -11.63 0.99
CA THR A 18 0.45 -11.31 1.53
C THR A 18 -0.39 -12.58 1.77
N LEU A 19 -0.43 -13.47 0.80
CA LEU A 19 -1.31 -14.63 0.84
C LEU A 19 -0.70 -15.84 1.54
N THR A 20 0.58 -16.07 1.35
CA THR A 20 1.28 -17.25 1.89
C THR A 20 2.66 -16.89 2.41
N PRO A 21 2.74 -16.05 3.46
CA PRO A 21 4.05 -15.59 3.95
C PRO A 21 4.97 -16.71 4.39
N SER A 22 4.42 -17.80 4.89
CA SER A 22 5.22 -18.96 5.32
C SER A 22 5.91 -19.67 4.18
N SER A 23 5.48 -19.42 2.93
CA SER A 23 6.10 -19.99 1.74
C SER A 23 7.25 -19.17 1.21
N CYS A 24 7.46 -17.97 1.72
CA CYS A 24 8.55 -17.10 1.31
C CYS A 24 9.88 -17.58 1.90
N GLY A 25 10.95 -17.38 1.17
CA GLY A 25 12.26 -17.81 1.60
C GLY A 25 13.37 -17.12 0.82
N GLN A 26 14.58 -17.62 1.02
CA GLN A 26 15.78 -17.05 0.41
C GLN A 26 15.68 -16.98 -1.12
N ALA A 27 15.06 -17.96 -1.75
CA ALA A 27 14.92 -17.98 -3.21
C ALA A 27 14.13 -16.76 -3.72
N ASP A 28 13.14 -16.31 -2.97
CA ASP A 28 12.36 -15.13 -3.33
C ASP A 28 13.22 -13.86 -3.27
N VAL A 29 14.04 -13.75 -2.23
CA VAL A 29 14.96 -12.62 -2.08
C VAL A 29 15.99 -12.63 -3.23
N ASP A 30 16.52 -13.80 -3.55
CA ASP A 30 17.45 -13.95 -4.66
C ASP A 30 16.81 -13.57 -5.99
N GLY A 31 15.55 -13.94 -6.18
CA GLY A 31 14.78 -13.54 -7.35
C GLY A 31 14.63 -12.04 -7.46
N MET A 32 14.38 -11.36 -6.35
CA MET A 32 14.29 -9.91 -6.31
C MET A 32 15.63 -9.25 -6.68
N ARG A 33 16.72 -9.76 -6.12
CA ARG A 33 18.07 -9.28 -6.45
C ARG A 33 18.40 -9.46 -7.93
N SER A 34 18.04 -10.61 -8.47
CA SER A 34 18.26 -10.90 -9.90
C SER A 34 17.46 -9.97 -10.80
N ALA A 35 16.31 -9.51 -10.34
CA ALA A 35 15.48 -8.56 -11.08
C ALA A 35 16.00 -7.12 -11.00
N GLY A 36 17.01 -6.87 -10.15
CA GLY A 36 17.64 -5.56 -10.04
C GLY A 36 17.33 -4.79 -8.76
N TRP A 37 16.54 -5.37 -7.85
CA TRP A 37 16.25 -4.72 -6.58
C TRP A 37 17.42 -4.87 -5.61
N THR A 38 17.76 -3.78 -4.93
CA THR A 38 18.79 -3.82 -3.89
C THR A 38 18.24 -4.44 -2.61
N ASP A 39 19.12 -4.82 -1.70
CA ASP A 39 18.70 -5.35 -0.40
C ASP A 39 17.86 -4.32 0.37
N ARG A 40 18.21 -3.04 0.26
CA ARG A 40 17.42 -1.97 0.87
C ARG A 40 16.03 -1.89 0.27
N ASP A 41 15.93 -2.00 -1.06
CA ASP A 41 14.63 -2.01 -1.74
C ASP A 41 13.78 -3.18 -1.27
N VAL A 42 14.36 -4.36 -1.16
CA VAL A 42 13.65 -5.58 -0.71
C VAL A 42 13.10 -5.37 0.69
N LEU A 43 13.91 -4.82 1.60
CA LEU A 43 13.48 -4.54 2.96
C LEU A 43 12.33 -3.50 2.98
N ASP A 44 12.47 -2.42 2.22
CA ASP A 44 11.46 -1.38 2.16
C ASP A 44 10.14 -1.91 1.61
N ILE A 45 10.20 -2.73 0.55
CA ILE A 45 9.01 -3.35 -0.04
C ILE A 45 8.33 -4.26 0.97
N ALA A 46 9.10 -5.08 1.68
CA ALA A 46 8.56 -5.97 2.71
C ALA A 46 7.86 -5.18 3.83
N GLN A 47 8.47 -4.11 4.28
CA GLN A 47 7.91 -3.28 5.34
C GLN A 47 6.61 -2.58 4.92
N VAL A 48 6.58 -2.03 3.70
CA VAL A 48 5.36 -1.40 3.18
C VAL A 48 4.24 -2.41 3.04
N CYS A 49 4.54 -3.56 2.47
CA CYS A 49 3.57 -4.65 2.32
C CYS A 49 3.02 -5.09 3.67
N ALA A 50 3.89 -5.35 4.63
CA ALA A 50 3.50 -5.80 5.97
C ALA A 50 2.67 -4.74 6.70
N TYR A 51 3.03 -3.48 6.55
CA TYR A 51 2.29 -2.37 7.17
C TYR A 51 0.85 -2.31 6.67
N PHE A 52 0.65 -2.37 5.36
CA PHE A 52 -0.70 -2.34 4.80
C PHE A 52 -1.50 -3.60 5.12
N ASN A 53 -0.84 -4.75 5.14
CA ASN A 53 -1.49 -5.99 5.55
C ASN A 53 -1.95 -5.93 7.00
N MET A 54 -1.13 -5.35 7.87
CA MET A 54 -1.51 -5.13 9.27
C MET A 54 -2.72 -4.21 9.38
N ARG A 55 -2.71 -3.10 8.66
CA ARG A 55 -3.82 -2.14 8.71
C ARG A 55 -5.12 -2.75 8.22
N VAL A 56 -5.10 -3.47 7.12
CA VAL A 56 -6.28 -4.13 6.58
C VAL A 56 -6.87 -5.10 7.60
N ARG A 57 -6.03 -5.89 8.24
CA ARG A 57 -6.48 -6.85 9.24
C ARG A 57 -7.08 -6.18 10.47
N ILE A 58 -6.52 -5.07 10.91
CA ILE A 58 -7.07 -4.30 12.03
C ILE A 58 -8.45 -3.73 11.66
N VAL A 59 -8.54 -3.11 10.50
CA VAL A 59 -9.79 -2.50 10.03
C VAL A 59 -10.87 -3.56 9.86
N ASP A 60 -10.55 -4.64 9.16
CA ASP A 60 -11.51 -5.72 8.91
C ASP A 60 -11.85 -6.49 10.18
N GLY A 61 -10.83 -6.79 10.98
CA GLY A 61 -11.01 -7.58 12.20
C GLY A 61 -11.85 -6.88 13.25
N LEU A 62 -11.79 -5.57 13.30
CA LEU A 62 -12.57 -4.77 14.23
C LEU A 62 -13.86 -4.21 13.63
N GLY A 63 -14.10 -4.47 12.35
CA GLY A 63 -15.29 -3.98 11.67
C GLY A 63 -15.34 -2.46 11.56
N LEU A 64 -14.18 -1.81 11.45
CA LEU A 64 -14.12 -0.37 11.34
C LEU A 64 -14.60 0.10 9.96
N GLU A 65 -15.33 1.21 9.95
CA GLU A 65 -15.80 1.80 8.72
C GLU A 65 -14.81 2.85 8.22
N VAL A 66 -14.72 2.98 6.91
CA VAL A 66 -13.89 3.99 6.28
C VAL A 66 -14.59 5.34 6.38
N ASP A 67 -13.87 6.37 6.80
CA ASP A 67 -14.40 7.71 6.85
C ASP A 67 -14.72 8.22 5.45
N GLU A 68 -15.74 9.06 5.36
CA GLU A 68 -16.21 9.60 4.08
C GLU A 68 -15.10 10.34 3.32
N TRP A 69 -14.28 11.11 4.03
CA TRP A 69 -13.18 11.84 3.40
C TRP A 69 -12.13 10.88 2.81
N GLN A 70 -11.95 9.72 3.43
CA GLN A 70 -11.02 8.71 2.91
C GLN A 70 -11.51 8.15 1.57
N ILE A 71 -12.82 7.96 1.44
CA ILE A 71 -13.41 7.51 0.18
C ILE A 71 -13.20 8.55 -0.92
N VAL A 72 -13.45 9.80 -0.60
CA VAL A 72 -13.26 10.91 -1.54
C VAL A 72 -11.80 10.98 -2.00
N ARG A 73 -10.88 10.88 -1.05
CA ARG A 73 -9.45 10.90 -1.35
C ARG A 73 -9.02 9.74 -2.24
N ALA A 74 -9.50 8.54 -1.94
CA ALA A 74 -9.13 7.35 -2.71
C ALA A 74 -9.61 7.44 -4.15
N LYS A 75 -10.81 8.00 -4.38
CA LYS A 75 -11.38 8.15 -5.72
C LYS A 75 -10.72 9.25 -6.54
N ALA A 76 -10.31 10.31 -5.88
CA ALA A 76 -9.83 11.52 -6.55
C ALA A 76 -8.31 11.65 -6.59
N GLY A 77 -7.62 10.89 -5.77
CA GLY A 77 -6.20 11.09 -5.52
C GLY A 77 -5.98 12.26 -4.57
N ALA A 78 -4.78 12.29 -3.99
CA ALA A 78 -4.44 13.25 -2.95
C ALA A 78 -4.57 14.71 -3.41
N GLU A 79 -4.27 14.97 -4.67
CA GLU A 79 -4.26 16.34 -5.23
C GLU A 79 -5.64 16.98 -5.24
N ASN A 80 -6.68 16.20 -5.46
CA ASN A 80 -8.05 16.69 -5.61
C ASN A 80 -8.92 16.45 -4.39
N ALA A 81 -8.41 15.77 -3.38
CA ALA A 81 -9.22 15.32 -2.25
C ALA A 81 -9.88 16.47 -1.51
N ALA A 82 -9.12 17.51 -1.20
CA ALA A 82 -9.64 18.66 -0.44
C ALA A 82 -10.73 19.39 -1.23
N LYS A 83 -10.51 19.57 -2.52
CA LYS A 83 -11.48 20.23 -3.40
C LYS A 83 -12.79 19.46 -3.49
N LEU A 84 -12.69 18.16 -3.71
CA LEU A 84 -13.88 17.30 -3.82
C LEU A 84 -14.62 17.18 -2.49
N ALA A 85 -13.90 17.11 -1.39
CA ALA A 85 -14.52 17.07 -0.08
C ALA A 85 -15.34 18.34 0.17
N SER A 86 -14.79 19.51 -0.18
CA SER A 86 -15.50 20.79 -0.06
C SER A 86 -16.77 20.82 -0.92
N GLU A 87 -16.67 20.37 -2.17
CA GLU A 87 -17.81 20.34 -3.10
C GLU A 87 -18.92 19.41 -2.61
N ARG A 88 -18.59 18.33 -1.93
CA ARG A 88 -19.55 17.33 -1.44
C ARG A 88 -19.99 17.57 -0.01
N GLY A 89 -19.46 18.60 0.65
CA GLY A 89 -19.77 18.91 2.03
C GLY A 89 -19.16 17.94 3.03
N VAL A 90 -18.15 17.16 2.63
CA VAL A 90 -17.42 16.25 3.52
C VAL A 90 -16.37 17.05 4.27
N LYS A 91 -16.35 16.91 5.60
CA LYS A 91 -15.36 17.58 6.43
C LYS A 91 -14.09 16.76 6.52
N MET A 92 -12.97 17.35 6.14
CA MET A 92 -11.66 16.72 6.24
C MET A 92 -11.00 17.09 7.57
N PRO A 93 -10.32 16.14 8.23
CA PRO A 93 -9.52 16.46 9.42
C PRO A 93 -8.41 17.43 9.03
N SER A 94 -8.35 18.59 9.67
CA SER A 94 -7.40 19.64 9.30
C SER A 94 -5.94 19.25 9.54
N ASP A 95 -5.69 18.41 10.53
CA ASP A 95 -4.35 17.97 10.88
C ASP A 95 -3.78 16.94 9.91
N LEU A 96 -4.64 16.27 9.15
CA LEU A 96 -4.21 15.24 8.23
C LEU A 96 -3.34 15.74 7.09
N TRP A 97 -3.58 16.97 6.65
CA TRP A 97 -2.86 17.59 5.55
C TRP A 97 -1.55 18.24 5.98
N ASN A 98 -1.31 18.30 7.28
CA ASN A 98 -0.12 18.90 7.86
C ASN A 98 0.89 17.84 8.30
N VAL A 99 0.81 16.67 7.71
CA VAL A 99 1.75 15.58 7.98
C VAL A 99 3.14 16.00 7.47
N ARG A 100 4.15 15.89 8.33
CA ARG A 100 5.53 16.27 8.06
C ARG A 100 6.39 15.06 7.80
#